data_003dccf6c7c52f1523e42c7d4eaed942
#
_entry.id   003dccf6c7c52f1523e42c7d4eaed942
#
_cell.length_a   1.000
_cell.length_b   1.000
_cell.length_c   1.000
_cell.angle_alpha   90.00
_cell.angle_beta   90.00
_cell.angle_gamma   90.00
#
_symmetry.space_group_name_H-M   'P 1'
#
loop_
_entity.id
_entity.type
_entity.pdbx_description
1 polymer ?
#
loop_
_entity_poly.entity_id
_entity_poly.type
_entity_poly.pdbx_seq_one_letter_code
_entity_poly.pdbx_strand_id
1 'polypeptide(L)'
;MNTRVLRLTTTRPPAIERRVVQTSMLSLVLLVAAWCSISIGAAKSDLLFPIKLIGEWIASGQNQSSIMMIVSEIRLPRVILAILIGAALAVSGASLQGVCRNPLADPGLLGISSGAAVGAVTVIIFANSLSVPQFIQPYLIPIAAFVGAAITTFTIYRLAQVNGTVQIATLLLAGVAINAMGGAIIGAFSYVADDQSLRLMTFWMMGSLASATWFMVAISAPVLILGMYFIHKKRTEINLLLLGEANARYVGVDVDRVKHHLLWLNAIVVGVAVACSGIIGFIGLVVPHILRVST
;
A
#
# COMPACT_ATOMS: atom_id res chain seq x y z
N MET A 1 59.07 24.75 -9.11
CA MET A 1 57.83 25.22 -8.45
C MET A 1 56.83 24.06 -8.42
N ASN A 2 56.80 23.28 -7.33
CA ASN A 2 56.04 22.04 -7.21
C ASN A 2 54.68 22.35 -6.57
N THR A 3 53.61 22.42 -7.36
CA THR A 3 52.27 22.53 -6.88
C THR A 3 51.74 21.11 -6.53
N ARG A 4 51.84 20.73 -5.27
CA ARG A 4 51.12 19.55 -4.71
C ARG A 4 49.63 19.83 -4.75
N VAL A 5 48.94 19.26 -5.72
CA VAL A 5 47.47 19.14 -5.69
C VAL A 5 47.11 18.18 -4.56
N LEU A 6 46.65 18.73 -3.45
CA LEU A 6 46.00 17.99 -2.36
C LEU A 6 44.74 17.32 -2.93
N ARG A 7 44.85 16.05 -3.34
CA ARG A 7 43.67 15.21 -3.55
C ARG A 7 43.06 14.95 -2.19
N LEU A 8 42.01 15.69 -1.87
CA LEU A 8 41.11 15.31 -0.83
C LEU A 8 40.40 14.02 -1.27
N THR A 9 40.99 12.88 -0.92
CA THR A 9 40.33 11.58 -1.03
C THR A 9 39.24 11.55 0.03
N THR A 10 38.07 12.03 -0.32
CA THR A 10 36.85 11.68 0.43
C THR A 10 36.63 10.19 0.25
N THR A 11 37.13 9.38 1.18
CA THR A 11 36.86 7.96 1.23
C THR A 11 35.37 7.77 1.45
N ARG A 12 34.65 7.54 0.35
CA ARG A 12 33.23 7.16 0.48
C ARG A 12 33.18 5.85 1.25
N PRO A 13 32.39 5.74 2.29
CA PRO A 13 32.27 4.49 3.05
C PRO A 13 31.86 3.36 2.10
N PRO A 14 32.28 2.12 2.33
CA PRO A 14 31.93 0.98 1.50
C PRO A 14 30.41 0.85 1.40
N ALA A 15 29.91 0.42 0.24
CA ALA A 15 28.48 0.37 -0.09
C ALA A 15 27.64 -0.38 0.97
N ILE A 16 28.25 -1.34 1.66
CA ILE A 16 27.59 -2.09 2.77
C ILE A 16 27.35 -1.19 3.99
N GLU A 17 28.34 -0.40 4.40
CA GLU A 17 28.20 0.52 5.54
C GLU A 17 27.15 1.59 5.27
N ARG A 18 27.11 2.15 4.06
CA ARG A 18 26.07 3.10 3.66
C ARG A 18 24.67 2.50 3.78
N ARG A 19 24.46 1.28 3.29
CA ARG A 19 23.15 0.60 3.39
C ARG A 19 22.74 0.34 4.83
N VAL A 20 23.67 -0.08 5.67
CA VAL A 20 23.41 -0.30 7.10
C VAL A 20 23.02 1.00 7.78
N VAL A 21 23.77 2.09 7.55
CA VAL A 21 23.45 3.41 8.12
C VAL A 21 22.09 3.92 7.65
N GLN A 22 21.79 3.78 6.36
CA GLN A 22 20.49 4.22 5.80
C GLN A 22 19.32 3.41 6.38
N THR A 23 19.44 2.09 6.44
CA THR A 23 18.37 1.25 7.01
C THR A 23 18.18 1.53 8.50
N SER A 24 19.26 1.74 9.26
CA SER A 24 19.18 2.11 10.68
C SER A 24 18.52 3.48 10.88
N MET A 25 18.88 4.46 10.06
CA MET A 25 18.28 5.81 10.10
C MET A 25 16.78 5.75 9.77
N LEU A 26 16.39 5.04 8.70
CA LEU A 26 14.98 4.88 8.32
C LEU A 26 14.18 4.12 9.38
N SER A 27 14.77 3.09 10.00
CA SER A 27 14.15 2.37 11.12
C SER A 27 13.94 3.28 12.32
N LEU A 28 14.92 4.12 12.64
CA LEU A 28 14.81 5.11 13.72
C LEU A 28 13.70 6.12 13.44
N VAL A 29 13.65 6.67 12.22
CA VAL A 29 12.58 7.61 11.80
C VAL A 29 11.21 6.93 11.90
N LEU A 30 11.06 5.68 11.47
CA LEU A 30 9.81 4.93 11.60
C LEU A 30 9.40 4.75 13.06
N LEU A 31 10.34 4.38 13.94
CA LEU A 31 10.08 4.20 15.37
C LEU A 31 9.67 5.53 16.03
N VAL A 32 10.36 6.63 15.70
CA VAL A 32 10.01 7.97 16.20
C VAL A 32 8.64 8.40 15.69
N ALA A 33 8.33 8.20 14.40
CA ALA A 33 7.02 8.51 13.83
C ALA A 33 5.90 7.69 14.48
N ALA A 34 6.11 6.39 14.69
CA ALA A 34 5.17 5.53 15.39
C ALA A 34 4.96 5.97 16.84
N TRP A 35 6.03 6.30 17.55
CA TRP A 35 5.97 6.83 18.90
C TRP A 35 5.19 8.14 18.97
N CYS A 36 5.49 9.10 18.10
CA CYS A 36 4.75 10.35 18.02
C CYS A 36 3.27 10.14 17.70
N SER A 37 2.95 9.22 16.78
CA SER A 37 1.57 8.91 16.40
C SER A 37 0.76 8.29 17.55
N ILE A 38 1.40 7.49 18.43
CA ILE A 38 0.77 6.94 19.63
C ILE A 38 0.63 8.03 20.71
N SER A 39 1.62 8.91 20.85
CA SER A 39 1.69 9.92 21.90
C SER A 39 0.78 11.12 21.65
N ILE A 40 0.72 11.61 20.41
CA ILE A 40 -0.01 12.82 20.02
C ILE A 40 -1.40 12.46 19.50
N GLY A 41 -2.44 13.09 20.03
CA GLY A 41 -3.82 12.88 19.56
C GLY A 41 -4.81 13.83 20.24
N ALA A 42 -6.09 13.76 19.85
CA ALA A 42 -7.17 14.61 20.32
C ALA A 42 -7.41 14.52 21.85
N ALA A 43 -7.16 13.37 22.45
CA ALA A 43 -7.11 13.25 23.91
C ALA A 43 -5.76 13.79 24.40
N LYS A 44 -5.77 14.67 25.39
CA LYS A 44 -4.54 15.28 26.00
C LYS A 44 -3.54 14.15 26.34
N SER A 45 -2.47 14.06 25.58
CA SER A 45 -1.41 13.09 25.78
C SER A 45 -0.05 13.76 25.65
N ASP A 46 0.87 13.42 26.55
CA ASP A 46 2.26 13.87 26.55
C ASP A 46 3.11 12.96 25.69
N LEU A 47 4.27 13.44 25.21
CA LEU A 47 5.28 12.59 24.54
C LEU A 47 5.78 11.45 25.44
N LEU A 48 5.71 11.58 26.76
CA LEU A 48 6.05 10.55 27.75
C LEU A 48 4.87 9.60 28.05
N PHE A 49 3.73 9.85 27.43
CA PHE A 49 2.51 9.11 27.71
C PHE A 49 2.62 7.58 27.51
N PRO A 50 3.25 7.05 26.44
CA PRO A 50 3.41 5.60 26.30
C PRO A 50 4.26 4.96 27.43
N ILE A 51 5.27 5.71 27.95
CA ILE A 51 6.09 5.23 29.08
C ILE A 51 5.26 5.18 30.36
N LYS A 52 4.45 6.21 30.63
CA LYS A 52 3.55 6.23 31.78
C LYS A 52 2.54 5.09 31.73
N LEU A 53 1.98 4.81 30.55
CA LEU A 53 1.07 3.70 30.33
C LEU A 53 1.69 2.33 30.63
N ILE A 54 2.92 2.10 30.16
CA ILE A 54 3.66 0.87 30.43
C ILE A 54 3.91 0.75 31.95
N GLY A 55 4.29 1.84 32.60
CA GLY A 55 4.47 1.90 34.04
C GLY A 55 3.20 1.60 34.82
N GLU A 56 2.06 2.18 34.45
CA GLU A 56 0.74 1.92 35.06
C GLU A 56 0.28 0.48 34.83
N TRP A 57 0.48 -0.07 33.63
CA TRP A 57 0.14 -1.45 33.33
C TRP A 57 0.95 -2.45 34.17
N ILE A 58 2.27 -2.21 34.34
CA ILE A 58 3.15 -3.04 35.19
C ILE A 58 2.74 -2.92 36.66
N ALA A 59 2.36 -1.73 37.12
CA ALA A 59 2.04 -1.47 38.53
C ALA A 59 0.65 -1.97 38.94
N SER A 60 -0.37 -1.85 38.07
CA SER A 60 -1.78 -2.11 38.44
C SER A 60 -2.36 -3.41 37.85
N GLY A 61 -1.74 -3.96 36.80
CA GLY A 61 -2.24 -5.15 36.10
C GLY A 61 -3.62 -4.99 35.42
N GLN A 62 -4.22 -3.81 35.47
CA GLN A 62 -5.56 -3.54 34.92
C GLN A 62 -5.59 -2.30 34.03
N ASN A 63 -6.31 -2.38 32.92
CA ASN A 63 -6.57 -1.28 31.98
C ASN A 63 -7.67 -0.37 32.56
N GLN A 64 -7.39 0.44 33.57
CA GLN A 64 -8.43 1.27 34.22
C GLN A 64 -8.57 2.69 33.68
N SER A 65 -7.64 3.20 32.86
CA SER A 65 -7.79 4.57 32.34
C SER A 65 -8.45 4.58 30.97
N SER A 66 -9.43 5.48 30.76
CA SER A 66 -10.06 5.72 29.45
C SER A 66 -9.05 6.01 28.34
N ILE A 67 -7.91 6.57 28.73
CA ILE A 67 -6.83 6.90 27.79
C ILE A 67 -6.08 5.65 27.35
N MET A 68 -5.89 4.67 28.22
CA MET A 68 -5.32 3.37 27.87
C MET A 68 -6.16 2.66 26.80
N MET A 69 -7.48 2.69 26.96
CA MET A 69 -8.41 2.15 25.97
C MET A 69 -8.32 2.85 24.63
N ILE A 70 -8.16 4.18 24.59
CA ILE A 70 -7.94 4.94 23.36
C ILE A 70 -6.65 4.51 22.67
N VAL A 71 -5.58 4.30 23.42
CA VAL A 71 -4.30 3.87 22.85
C VAL A 71 -4.36 2.44 22.36
N SER A 72 -4.87 1.51 23.17
CA SER A 72 -4.90 0.09 22.81
C SER A 72 -5.90 -0.22 21.69
N GLU A 73 -7.09 0.39 21.69
CA GLU A 73 -8.14 0.01 20.76
C GLU A 73 -8.26 0.91 19.53
N ILE A 74 -7.70 2.14 19.58
CA ILE A 74 -7.82 3.08 18.46
C ILE A 74 -6.45 3.41 17.86
N ARG A 75 -5.46 3.82 18.67
CA ARG A 75 -4.20 4.32 18.13
C ARG A 75 -3.28 3.19 17.66
N LEU A 76 -3.12 2.14 18.44
CA LEU A 76 -2.24 1.01 18.08
C LEU A 76 -2.66 0.30 16.79
N PRO A 77 -3.93 -0.11 16.61
CA PRO A 77 -4.35 -0.72 15.34
C PRO A 77 -4.11 0.18 14.15
N ARG A 78 -4.34 1.50 14.30
CA ARG A 78 -4.12 2.50 13.25
C ARG A 78 -2.65 2.62 12.86
N VAL A 79 -1.73 2.68 13.83
CA VAL A 79 -0.29 2.77 13.58
C VAL A 79 0.22 1.50 12.92
N ILE A 80 -0.19 0.32 13.41
CA ILE A 80 0.20 -0.96 12.82
C ILE A 80 -0.30 -1.07 11.39
N LEU A 81 -1.56 -0.73 11.15
CA LEU A 81 -2.16 -0.77 9.82
C LEU A 81 -1.48 0.23 8.87
N ALA A 82 -1.12 1.44 9.35
CA ALA A 82 -0.38 2.43 8.57
C ALA A 82 0.99 1.90 8.12
N ILE A 83 1.73 1.24 9.02
CA ILE A 83 3.03 0.64 8.71
C ILE A 83 2.87 -0.48 7.68
N LEU A 84 1.91 -1.37 7.87
CA LEU A 84 1.66 -2.49 6.98
C LEU A 84 1.25 -2.03 5.58
N ILE A 85 0.31 -1.10 5.48
CA ILE A 85 -0.17 -0.57 4.19
C ILE A 85 0.93 0.23 3.50
N GLY A 86 1.65 1.08 4.22
CA GLY A 86 2.76 1.86 3.65
C GLY A 86 3.87 0.96 3.09
N ALA A 87 4.27 -0.08 3.85
CA ALA A 87 5.23 -1.07 3.39
C ALA A 87 4.71 -1.86 2.18
N ALA A 88 3.45 -2.29 2.21
CA ALA A 88 2.81 -3.05 1.14
C ALA A 88 2.76 -2.26 -0.17
N LEU A 89 2.34 -0.99 -0.11
CA LEU A 89 2.30 -0.10 -1.28
C LEU A 89 3.70 0.18 -1.84
N ALA A 90 4.70 0.40 -0.97
CA ALA A 90 6.08 0.65 -1.39
C ALA A 90 6.70 -0.59 -2.07
N VAL A 91 6.54 -1.79 -1.49
CA VAL A 91 7.04 -3.04 -2.07
C VAL A 91 6.33 -3.35 -3.38
N SER A 92 5.02 -3.15 -3.44
CA SER A 92 4.20 -3.32 -4.64
C SER A 92 4.64 -2.36 -5.75
N GLY A 93 4.85 -1.09 -5.42
CA GLY A 93 5.36 -0.09 -6.35
C GLY A 93 6.73 -0.46 -6.91
N ALA A 94 7.68 -0.84 -6.05
CA ALA A 94 9.01 -1.30 -6.47
C ALA A 94 8.94 -2.51 -7.42
N SER A 95 8.05 -3.47 -7.12
CA SER A 95 7.81 -4.64 -7.96
C SER A 95 7.28 -4.26 -9.34
N LEU A 96 6.26 -3.40 -9.40
CA LEU A 96 5.64 -2.97 -10.66
C LEU A 96 6.58 -2.12 -11.50
N GLN A 97 7.38 -1.25 -10.88
CA GLN A 97 8.43 -0.51 -11.58
C GLN A 97 9.45 -1.44 -12.24
N GLY A 98 9.79 -2.57 -11.59
CA GLY A 98 10.64 -3.61 -12.16
C GLY A 98 9.98 -4.35 -13.32
N VAL A 99 8.75 -4.77 -13.16
CA VAL A 99 7.97 -5.49 -14.19
C VAL A 99 7.73 -4.60 -15.42
N CYS A 100 7.34 -3.34 -15.20
CA CYS A 100 7.07 -2.39 -16.28
C CYS A 100 8.35 -1.77 -16.86
N ARG A 101 9.51 -1.97 -16.23
CA ARG A 101 10.78 -1.31 -16.56
C ARG A 101 10.63 0.20 -16.66
N ASN A 102 9.77 0.74 -15.83
CA ASN A 102 9.47 2.17 -15.80
C ASN A 102 9.45 2.65 -14.34
N PRO A 103 10.35 3.56 -13.94
CA PRO A 103 10.40 4.08 -12.57
C PRO A 103 9.16 4.88 -12.17
N LEU A 104 8.32 5.28 -13.12
CA LEU A 104 7.07 6.00 -12.90
C LEU A 104 5.86 5.07 -12.83
N ALA A 105 6.04 3.75 -12.91
CA ALA A 105 4.94 2.81 -12.74
C ALA A 105 4.44 2.83 -11.29
N ASP A 106 3.12 3.00 -11.14
CA ASP A 106 2.41 3.03 -9.86
C ASP A 106 1.30 1.97 -9.88
N PRO A 107 1.02 1.31 -8.74
CA PRO A 107 -0.09 0.35 -8.65
C PRO A 107 -1.44 0.91 -9.07
N GLY A 108 -1.68 2.21 -8.88
CA GLY A 108 -2.90 2.90 -9.31
C GLY A 108 -3.09 2.90 -10.83
N LEU A 109 -1.98 2.87 -11.62
CA LEU A 109 -2.07 2.77 -13.08
C LEU A 109 -2.63 1.44 -13.59
N LEU A 110 -2.61 0.41 -12.75
CA LEU A 110 -3.21 -0.90 -13.06
C LEU A 110 -4.72 -0.95 -12.77
N GLY A 111 -5.38 0.18 -12.51
CA GLY A 111 -6.80 0.24 -12.28
C GLY A 111 -7.29 -0.38 -10.96
N ILE A 112 -6.38 -0.89 -10.12
CA ILE A 112 -6.71 -1.57 -8.85
C ILE A 112 -7.50 -0.62 -7.94
N SER A 113 -6.99 0.60 -7.76
CA SER A 113 -7.62 1.63 -6.90
C SER A 113 -8.95 2.11 -7.47
N SER A 114 -9.06 2.25 -8.81
CA SER A 114 -10.30 2.64 -9.46
C SER A 114 -11.39 1.58 -9.33
N GLY A 115 -11.02 0.31 -9.53
CA GLY A 115 -11.94 -0.82 -9.30
C GLY A 115 -12.40 -0.90 -7.86
N ALA A 116 -11.48 -0.72 -6.90
CA ALA A 116 -11.81 -0.65 -5.48
C ALA A 116 -12.81 0.49 -5.19
N ALA A 117 -12.58 1.67 -5.77
CA ALA A 117 -13.46 2.82 -5.61
C ALA A 117 -14.86 2.56 -6.15
N VAL A 118 -14.97 2.01 -7.36
CA VAL A 118 -16.28 1.65 -7.95
C VAL A 118 -17.01 0.65 -7.04
N GLY A 119 -16.31 -0.38 -6.56
CA GLY A 119 -16.89 -1.36 -5.64
C GLY A 119 -17.38 -0.74 -4.32
N ALA A 120 -16.54 0.09 -3.69
CA ALA A 120 -16.89 0.77 -2.45
C ALA A 120 -18.09 1.72 -2.64
N VAL A 121 -18.03 2.57 -3.67
CA VAL A 121 -19.08 3.55 -3.98
C VAL A 121 -20.41 2.86 -4.29
N THR A 122 -20.38 1.74 -5.02
CA THR A 122 -21.59 0.93 -5.27
C THR A 122 -22.26 0.52 -3.97
N VAL A 123 -21.50 0.01 -3.02
CA VAL A 123 -22.05 -0.38 -1.71
C VAL A 123 -22.51 0.82 -0.92
N ILE A 124 -21.78 1.93 -0.90
CA ILE A 124 -22.18 3.15 -0.17
C ILE A 124 -23.56 3.64 -0.62
N ILE A 125 -23.83 3.63 -1.94
CA ILE A 125 -25.11 4.11 -2.49
C ILE A 125 -26.23 3.12 -2.23
N PHE A 126 -25.98 1.82 -2.43
CA PHE A 126 -27.02 0.80 -2.33
C PHE A 126 -27.11 0.14 -0.95
N ALA A 127 -26.30 0.56 0.05
CA ALA A 127 -26.26 -0.05 1.38
C ALA A 127 -27.65 -0.11 2.04
N ASN A 128 -28.45 0.94 1.93
CA ASN A 128 -29.79 1.03 2.52
C ASN A 128 -30.80 0.09 1.83
N SER A 129 -30.54 -0.33 0.61
CA SER A 129 -31.39 -1.28 -0.14
C SER A 129 -31.00 -2.73 0.09
N LEU A 130 -29.84 -2.96 0.70
CA LEU A 130 -29.32 -4.30 0.97
C LEU A 130 -29.78 -4.75 2.38
N SER A 131 -30.65 -5.74 2.43
CA SER A 131 -31.05 -6.39 3.70
C SER A 131 -29.92 -7.29 4.21
N VAL A 132 -28.83 -6.67 4.71
CA VAL A 132 -27.65 -7.39 5.18
C VAL A 132 -27.65 -7.44 6.72
N PRO A 133 -27.29 -8.59 7.33
CA PRO A 133 -27.16 -8.71 8.78
C PRO A 133 -26.21 -7.66 9.36
N GLN A 134 -26.57 -7.10 10.51
CA GLN A 134 -25.87 -5.97 11.14
C GLN A 134 -24.38 -6.24 11.41
N PHE A 135 -24.01 -7.49 11.67
CA PHE A 135 -22.61 -7.88 11.92
C PHE A 135 -21.73 -7.86 10.66
N ILE A 136 -22.32 -7.88 9.45
CA ILE A 136 -21.59 -7.83 8.17
C ILE A 136 -21.46 -6.39 7.67
N GLN A 137 -22.38 -5.49 8.04
CA GLN A 137 -22.43 -4.12 7.53
C GLN A 137 -21.08 -3.37 7.57
N PRO A 138 -20.28 -3.43 8.66
CA PRO A 138 -18.99 -2.72 8.71
C PRO A 138 -17.96 -3.20 7.68
N TYR A 139 -18.13 -4.43 7.17
CA TYR A 139 -17.18 -5.07 6.25
C TYR A 139 -17.61 -5.02 4.79
N LEU A 140 -18.85 -4.57 4.51
CA LEU A 140 -19.38 -4.51 3.14
C LEU A 140 -18.52 -3.65 2.24
N ILE A 141 -18.16 -2.44 2.66
CA ILE A 141 -17.34 -1.51 1.88
C ILE A 141 -15.95 -2.09 1.60
N PRO A 142 -15.17 -2.57 2.59
CA PRO A 142 -13.90 -3.23 2.35
C PRO A 142 -13.99 -4.46 1.43
N ILE A 143 -15.00 -5.30 1.60
CA ILE A 143 -15.20 -6.49 0.76
C ILE A 143 -15.49 -6.06 -0.68
N ALA A 144 -16.42 -5.13 -0.88
CA ALA A 144 -16.78 -4.64 -2.20
C ALA A 144 -15.60 -3.93 -2.90
N ALA A 145 -14.81 -3.17 -2.15
CA ALA A 145 -13.59 -2.56 -2.66
C ALA A 145 -12.58 -3.61 -3.12
N PHE A 146 -12.36 -4.65 -2.31
CA PHE A 146 -11.46 -5.75 -2.68
C PHE A 146 -11.95 -6.51 -3.92
N VAL A 147 -13.24 -6.83 -3.98
CA VAL A 147 -13.88 -7.51 -5.13
C VAL A 147 -13.78 -6.64 -6.38
N GLY A 148 -14.07 -5.34 -6.26
CA GLY A 148 -13.93 -4.38 -7.37
C GLY A 148 -12.50 -4.30 -7.90
N ALA A 149 -11.51 -4.23 -7.00
CA ALA A 149 -10.09 -4.30 -7.36
C ALA A 149 -9.73 -5.59 -8.09
N ALA A 150 -10.22 -6.73 -7.60
CA ALA A 150 -9.95 -8.04 -8.20
C ALA A 150 -10.57 -8.17 -9.60
N ILE A 151 -11.83 -7.77 -9.79
CA ILE A 151 -12.52 -7.77 -11.09
C ILE A 151 -11.77 -6.88 -12.09
N THR A 152 -11.43 -5.67 -11.67
CA THR A 152 -10.72 -4.71 -12.53
C THR A 152 -9.36 -5.24 -12.95
N THR A 153 -8.59 -5.76 -12.00
CA THR A 153 -7.27 -6.36 -12.30
C THR A 153 -7.40 -7.55 -13.24
N PHE A 154 -8.36 -8.44 -13.01
CA PHE A 154 -8.63 -9.57 -13.90
C PHE A 154 -8.97 -9.09 -15.32
N THR A 155 -9.81 -8.08 -15.44
CA THR A 155 -10.22 -7.51 -16.74
C THR A 155 -9.02 -6.92 -17.47
N ILE A 156 -8.21 -6.09 -16.80
CA ILE A 156 -7.00 -5.49 -17.37
C ILE A 156 -6.00 -6.57 -17.80
N TYR A 157 -5.79 -7.57 -16.93
CA TYR A 157 -4.91 -8.69 -17.24
C TYR A 157 -5.36 -9.43 -18.50
N ARG A 158 -6.66 -9.72 -18.64
CA ARG A 158 -7.23 -10.39 -19.82
C ARG A 158 -7.07 -9.55 -21.09
N LEU A 159 -7.30 -8.23 -21.01
CA LEU A 159 -7.13 -7.30 -22.13
C LEU A 159 -5.65 -7.18 -22.55
N ALA A 160 -4.72 -7.28 -21.60
CA ALA A 160 -3.29 -7.17 -21.85
C ALA A 160 -2.66 -8.47 -22.39
N GLN A 161 -3.40 -9.57 -22.37
CA GLN A 161 -2.91 -10.87 -22.81
C GLN A 161 -3.07 -11.03 -24.32
N VAL A 162 -1.95 -11.05 -25.04
CA VAL A 162 -1.90 -11.25 -26.50
C VAL A 162 -1.04 -12.48 -26.78
N ASN A 163 -1.60 -13.48 -27.46
CA ASN A 163 -0.92 -14.73 -27.80
C ASN A 163 -0.28 -15.45 -26.58
N GLY A 164 -0.95 -15.43 -25.43
CA GLY A 164 -0.46 -16.05 -24.19
C GLY A 164 0.60 -15.26 -23.42
N THR A 165 1.04 -14.11 -23.92
CA THR A 165 2.03 -13.22 -23.29
C THR A 165 1.40 -11.93 -22.81
N VAL A 166 1.84 -11.41 -21.66
CA VAL A 166 1.37 -10.13 -21.13
C VAL A 166 2.17 -8.99 -21.72
N GLN A 167 1.52 -8.14 -22.51
CA GLN A 167 2.12 -6.94 -23.09
C GLN A 167 1.97 -5.76 -22.13
N ILE A 168 3.09 -5.23 -21.64
CA ILE A 168 3.11 -4.14 -20.63
C ILE A 168 2.46 -2.86 -21.19
N ALA A 169 2.70 -2.51 -22.45
CA ALA A 169 2.09 -1.34 -23.07
C ALA A 169 0.55 -1.45 -23.08
N THR A 170 0.02 -2.60 -23.48
CA THR A 170 -1.43 -2.87 -23.49
C THR A 170 -1.99 -2.89 -22.06
N LEU A 171 -1.25 -3.44 -21.09
CA LEU A 171 -1.62 -3.45 -19.67
C LEU A 171 -1.81 -2.02 -19.13
N LEU A 172 -0.84 -1.14 -19.39
CA LEU A 172 -0.91 0.26 -18.95
C LEU A 172 -2.04 1.04 -19.66
N LEU A 173 -2.20 0.83 -20.96
CA LEU A 173 -3.27 1.47 -21.73
C LEU A 173 -4.67 1.02 -21.26
N ALA A 174 -4.85 -0.28 -21.03
CA ALA A 174 -6.09 -0.81 -20.46
C ALA A 174 -6.34 -0.25 -19.06
N GLY A 175 -5.29 -0.11 -18.24
CA GLY A 175 -5.38 0.51 -16.92
C GLY A 175 -5.87 1.96 -16.99
N VAL A 176 -5.34 2.77 -17.91
CA VAL A 176 -5.78 4.16 -18.11
C VAL A 176 -7.24 4.20 -18.56
N ALA A 177 -7.63 3.37 -19.53
CA ALA A 177 -9.00 3.31 -20.02
C ALA A 177 -10.00 2.92 -18.91
N ILE A 178 -9.66 1.91 -18.11
CA ILE A 178 -10.51 1.44 -17.01
C ILE A 178 -10.55 2.47 -15.87
N ASN A 179 -9.46 3.19 -15.59
CA ASN A 179 -9.47 4.28 -14.64
C ASN A 179 -10.42 5.40 -15.07
N ALA A 180 -10.41 5.78 -16.35
CA ALA A 180 -11.33 6.77 -16.89
C ALA A 180 -12.80 6.30 -16.81
N MET A 181 -13.06 5.03 -17.14
CA MET A 181 -14.39 4.44 -17.02
C MET A 181 -14.86 4.37 -15.56
N GLY A 182 -13.99 3.98 -14.64
CA GLY A 182 -14.28 4.00 -13.21
C GLY A 182 -14.62 5.40 -12.70
N GLY A 183 -13.87 6.41 -13.13
CA GLY A 183 -14.16 7.82 -12.84
C GLY A 183 -15.54 8.26 -13.36
N ALA A 184 -15.91 7.85 -14.57
CA ALA A 184 -17.24 8.14 -15.14
C ALA A 184 -18.38 7.45 -14.34
N ILE A 185 -18.19 6.20 -13.93
CA ILE A 185 -19.15 5.47 -13.07
C ILE A 185 -19.31 6.17 -11.71
N ILE A 186 -18.20 6.56 -11.07
CA ILE A 186 -18.22 7.28 -9.79
C ILE A 186 -18.93 8.63 -9.96
N GLY A 187 -18.67 9.36 -11.07
CA GLY A 187 -19.35 10.60 -11.38
C GLY A 187 -20.88 10.42 -11.55
N ALA A 188 -21.30 9.37 -12.26
CA ALA A 188 -22.72 9.04 -12.41
C ALA A 188 -23.37 8.71 -11.06
N PHE A 189 -22.69 7.95 -10.21
CA PHE A 189 -23.15 7.64 -8.86
C PHE A 189 -23.23 8.87 -7.97
N SER A 190 -22.28 9.81 -8.09
CA SER A 190 -22.31 11.07 -7.36
C SER A 190 -23.52 11.95 -7.73
N TYR A 191 -24.02 11.82 -8.96
CA TYR A 191 -25.21 12.57 -9.42
C TYR A 191 -26.51 12.07 -8.78
N VAL A 192 -26.62 10.77 -8.49
CA VAL A 192 -27.85 10.15 -7.90
C VAL A 192 -27.74 9.96 -6.40
N ALA A 193 -26.58 10.22 -5.81
CA ALA A 193 -26.34 10.04 -4.38
C ALA A 193 -27.02 11.13 -3.55
N ASP A 194 -27.49 10.77 -2.36
CA ASP A 194 -27.90 11.73 -1.34
C ASP A 194 -26.68 12.37 -0.63
N ASP A 195 -26.88 13.43 0.12
CA ASP A 195 -25.82 14.20 0.79
C ASP A 195 -25.00 13.34 1.75
N GLN A 196 -25.58 12.33 2.39
CA GLN A 196 -24.89 11.43 3.30
C GLN A 196 -23.96 10.50 2.53
N SER A 197 -24.44 9.88 1.47
CA SER A 197 -23.68 9.00 0.59
C SER A 197 -22.54 9.76 -0.10
N LEU A 198 -22.79 10.98 -0.60
CA LEU A 198 -21.74 11.85 -1.18
C LEU A 198 -20.61 12.12 -0.19
N ARG A 199 -20.94 12.40 1.07
CA ARG A 199 -19.96 12.64 2.12
C ARG A 199 -19.13 11.38 2.40
N LEU A 200 -19.79 10.22 2.53
CA LEU A 200 -19.11 8.94 2.74
C LEU A 200 -18.19 8.57 1.56
N MET A 201 -18.65 8.75 0.33
CA MET A 201 -17.86 8.55 -0.89
C MET A 201 -16.60 9.43 -0.89
N THR A 202 -16.77 10.72 -0.60
CA THR A 202 -15.67 11.69 -0.57
C THR A 202 -14.62 11.29 0.46
N PHE A 203 -15.04 10.98 1.70
CA PHE A 203 -14.11 10.55 2.75
C PHE A 203 -13.42 9.24 2.40
N TRP A 204 -14.14 8.28 1.80
CA TRP A 204 -13.53 7.02 1.41
C TRP A 204 -12.49 7.21 0.29
N MET A 205 -12.78 8.07 -0.70
CA MET A 205 -11.86 8.37 -1.80
C MET A 205 -10.63 9.17 -1.37
N MET A 206 -10.71 9.97 -0.30
CA MET A 206 -9.56 10.66 0.29
C MET A 206 -8.59 9.72 0.99
N GLY A 207 -9.02 8.49 1.29
CA GLY A 207 -8.27 7.52 2.09
C GLY A 207 -8.23 7.90 3.57
N SER A 208 -8.45 6.92 4.44
CA SER A 208 -8.45 7.13 5.88
C SER A 208 -8.12 5.85 6.64
N LEU A 209 -7.35 5.99 7.70
CA LEU A 209 -7.11 4.92 8.67
C LEU A 209 -7.91 5.13 9.96
N ALA A 210 -8.88 6.06 9.95
CA ALA A 210 -9.68 6.37 11.14
C ALA A 210 -10.52 5.18 11.64
N SER A 211 -10.96 4.31 10.73
CA SER A 211 -11.75 3.10 11.02
C SER A 211 -10.89 1.86 11.33
N ALA A 212 -9.58 2.01 11.50
CA ALA A 212 -8.70 0.89 11.80
C ALA A 212 -9.09 0.21 13.12
N THR A 213 -9.28 -1.11 13.08
CA THR A 213 -9.59 -1.97 14.23
C THR A 213 -8.61 -3.13 14.27
N TRP A 214 -8.50 -3.80 15.45
CA TRP A 214 -7.71 -5.02 15.58
C TRP A 214 -8.18 -6.13 14.64
N PHE A 215 -9.47 -6.20 14.37
CA PHE A 215 -10.02 -7.17 13.42
C PHE A 215 -9.51 -6.90 11.99
N MET A 216 -9.48 -5.65 11.54
CA MET A 216 -8.90 -5.28 10.24
C MET A 216 -7.41 -5.61 10.17
N VAL A 217 -6.66 -5.33 11.24
CA VAL A 217 -5.24 -5.70 11.33
C VAL A 217 -5.07 -7.21 11.23
N ALA A 218 -5.84 -7.98 12.00
CA ALA A 218 -5.74 -9.44 12.05
C ALA A 218 -6.00 -10.10 10.68
N ILE A 219 -6.93 -9.56 9.89
CA ILE A 219 -7.23 -10.09 8.55
C ILE A 219 -6.23 -9.60 7.50
N SER A 220 -5.88 -8.31 7.52
CA SER A 220 -5.03 -7.73 6.49
C SER A 220 -3.55 -8.07 6.67
N ALA A 221 -3.04 -8.13 7.92
CA ALA A 221 -1.63 -8.34 8.19
C ALA A 221 -1.07 -9.65 7.58
N PRO A 222 -1.72 -10.82 7.74
CA PRO A 222 -1.22 -12.05 7.11
C PRO A 222 -1.13 -11.94 5.59
N VAL A 223 -2.15 -11.36 4.95
CA VAL A 223 -2.21 -11.21 3.49
C VAL A 223 -1.12 -10.26 3.00
N LEU A 224 -0.97 -9.10 3.65
CA LEU A 224 0.04 -8.11 3.28
C LEU A 224 1.45 -8.64 3.52
N ILE A 225 1.73 -9.26 4.67
CA ILE A 225 3.05 -9.80 5.01
C ILE A 225 3.43 -10.94 4.06
N LEU A 226 2.53 -11.91 3.82
CA LEU A 226 2.78 -13.01 2.89
C LEU A 226 2.93 -12.51 1.45
N GLY A 227 2.09 -11.57 1.03
CA GLY A 227 2.20 -10.96 -0.30
C GLY A 227 3.55 -10.26 -0.50
N MET A 228 3.97 -9.42 0.44
CA MET A 228 5.29 -8.78 0.41
C MET A 228 6.44 -9.80 0.42
N TYR A 229 6.33 -10.87 1.21
CA TYR A 229 7.30 -11.93 1.25
C TYR A 229 7.44 -12.64 -0.09
N PHE A 230 6.33 -13.00 -0.75
CA PHE A 230 6.37 -13.64 -2.06
C PHE A 230 6.88 -12.70 -3.16
N ILE A 231 6.54 -11.41 -3.11
CA ILE A 231 7.13 -10.40 -4.01
C ILE A 231 8.64 -10.31 -3.78
N HIS A 232 9.08 -10.26 -2.52
CA HIS A 232 10.50 -10.21 -2.18
C HIS A 232 11.27 -11.44 -2.65
N LYS A 233 10.69 -12.64 -2.60
CA LYS A 233 11.28 -13.85 -3.15
C LYS A 233 11.59 -13.73 -4.65
N LYS A 234 10.81 -12.94 -5.39
CA LYS A 234 10.97 -12.69 -6.82
C LYS A 234 11.96 -11.56 -7.15
N ARG A 235 12.72 -11.05 -6.17
CA ARG A 235 13.65 -9.93 -6.35
C ARG A 235 14.71 -10.17 -7.43
N THR A 236 15.23 -11.40 -7.53
CA THR A 236 16.26 -11.76 -8.52
C THR A 236 15.68 -11.72 -9.91
N GLU A 237 14.51 -12.31 -10.12
CA GLU A 237 13.82 -12.30 -11.40
C GLU A 237 13.42 -10.87 -11.81
N ILE A 238 12.95 -10.04 -10.85
CA ILE A 238 12.65 -8.63 -11.08
C ILE A 238 13.92 -7.86 -11.54
N ASN A 239 15.05 -8.09 -10.90
CA ASN A 239 16.30 -7.46 -11.29
C ASN A 239 16.76 -7.91 -12.69
N LEU A 240 16.58 -9.18 -13.05
CA LEU A 240 16.87 -9.67 -14.38
C LEU A 240 15.93 -9.08 -15.44
N LEU A 241 14.66 -8.84 -15.12
CA LEU A 241 13.72 -8.16 -16.02
C LEU A 241 14.15 -6.72 -16.34
N LEU A 242 14.80 -6.03 -15.40
CA LEU A 242 15.35 -4.68 -15.67
C LEU A 242 16.42 -4.66 -16.76
N LEU A 243 17.16 -5.76 -16.95
CA LEU A 243 18.15 -5.91 -18.04
C LEU A 243 17.51 -6.20 -19.41
N GLY A 244 16.19 -6.36 -19.46
CA GLY A 244 15.42 -6.66 -20.65
C GLY A 244 14.87 -8.08 -20.66
N GLU A 245 13.67 -8.25 -21.25
CA GLU A 245 12.97 -9.54 -21.27
C GLU A 245 13.75 -10.60 -22.06
N ALA A 246 14.37 -10.22 -23.17
CA ALA A 246 15.20 -11.11 -23.96
C ALA A 246 16.38 -11.65 -23.15
N ASN A 247 17.11 -10.75 -22.48
CA ASN A 247 18.22 -11.14 -21.63
C ASN A 247 17.81 -12.02 -20.45
N ALA A 248 16.67 -11.71 -19.81
CA ALA A 248 16.11 -12.54 -18.73
C ALA A 248 15.76 -13.95 -19.22
N ARG A 249 15.20 -14.09 -20.43
CA ARG A 249 14.92 -15.41 -21.05
C ARG A 249 16.20 -16.19 -21.37
N TYR A 250 17.26 -15.53 -21.85
CA TYR A 250 18.56 -16.19 -22.11
C TYR A 250 19.19 -16.78 -20.84
N VAL A 251 18.96 -16.17 -19.67
CA VAL A 251 19.44 -16.68 -18.37
C VAL A 251 18.49 -17.73 -17.77
N GLY A 252 17.41 -18.09 -18.49
CA GLY A 252 16.49 -19.15 -18.07
C GLY A 252 15.30 -18.69 -17.24
N VAL A 253 15.01 -17.38 -17.19
CA VAL A 253 13.82 -16.87 -16.50
C VAL A 253 12.58 -17.03 -17.38
N ASP A 254 11.55 -17.69 -16.85
CA ASP A 254 10.22 -17.70 -17.45
C ASP A 254 9.53 -16.36 -17.21
N VAL A 255 9.77 -15.42 -18.11
CA VAL A 255 9.34 -14.00 -18.00
C VAL A 255 7.82 -13.90 -17.89
N ASP A 256 7.07 -14.68 -18.64
CA ASP A 256 5.61 -14.59 -18.67
C ASP A 256 5.00 -15.11 -17.36
N ARG A 257 5.54 -16.20 -16.83
CA ARG A 257 5.14 -16.71 -15.52
C ARG A 257 5.49 -15.75 -14.38
N VAL A 258 6.66 -15.13 -14.43
CA VAL A 258 7.09 -14.14 -13.42
C VAL A 258 6.18 -12.93 -13.45
N LYS A 259 5.89 -12.34 -14.62
CA LYS A 259 4.94 -11.24 -14.79
C LYS A 259 3.57 -11.59 -14.25
N HIS A 260 3.05 -12.76 -14.63
CA HIS A 260 1.75 -13.25 -14.16
C HIS A 260 1.68 -13.28 -12.62
N HIS A 261 2.64 -13.95 -11.99
CA HIS A 261 2.67 -14.06 -10.53
C HIS A 261 2.78 -12.69 -9.85
N LEU A 262 3.67 -11.81 -10.33
CA LEU A 262 3.86 -10.49 -9.75
C LEU A 262 2.63 -9.60 -9.91
N LEU A 263 1.95 -9.63 -11.06
CA LEU A 263 0.72 -8.86 -11.27
C LEU A 263 -0.38 -9.28 -10.29
N TRP A 264 -0.60 -10.59 -10.09
CA TRP A 264 -1.60 -11.09 -9.15
C TRP A 264 -1.22 -10.81 -7.69
N LEU A 265 0.05 -10.99 -7.30
CA LEU A 265 0.51 -10.66 -5.96
C LEU A 265 0.32 -9.17 -5.66
N ASN A 266 0.67 -8.30 -6.61
CA ASN A 266 0.45 -6.86 -6.48
C ASN A 266 -1.04 -6.52 -6.39
N ALA A 267 -1.90 -7.18 -7.19
CA ALA A 267 -3.35 -6.98 -7.13
C ALA A 267 -3.93 -7.33 -5.76
N ILE A 268 -3.51 -8.45 -5.17
CA ILE A 268 -3.95 -8.88 -3.84
C ILE A 268 -3.46 -7.90 -2.78
N VAL A 269 -2.16 -7.57 -2.79
CA VAL A 269 -1.54 -6.71 -1.78
C VAL A 269 -2.13 -5.30 -1.82
N VAL A 270 -2.21 -4.70 -3.01
CA VAL A 270 -2.76 -3.34 -3.17
C VAL A 270 -4.27 -3.35 -2.96
N GLY A 271 -4.98 -4.37 -3.45
CA GLY A 271 -6.42 -4.51 -3.25
C GLY A 271 -6.80 -4.58 -1.77
N VAL A 272 -6.09 -5.36 -0.96
CA VAL A 272 -6.28 -5.40 0.51
C VAL A 272 -5.91 -4.08 1.16
N ALA A 273 -4.78 -3.47 0.76
CA ALA A 273 -4.36 -2.18 1.29
C ALA A 273 -5.44 -1.11 1.06
N VAL A 274 -5.91 -0.96 -0.18
CA VAL A 274 -6.95 0.02 -0.56
C VAL A 274 -8.31 -0.32 0.09
N ALA A 275 -8.67 -1.59 0.20
CA ALA A 275 -9.90 -2.01 0.87
C ALA A 275 -9.93 -1.58 2.35
N CYS A 276 -8.78 -1.60 3.03
CA CYS A 276 -8.68 -1.21 4.44
C CYS A 276 -8.50 0.30 4.67
N SER A 277 -7.95 1.03 3.71
CA SER A 277 -7.56 2.44 3.91
C SER A 277 -8.24 3.43 2.96
N GLY A 278 -9.03 2.96 1.99
CA GLY A 278 -9.39 3.80 0.85
C GLY A 278 -8.18 4.06 -0.07
N ILE A 279 -8.31 5.02 -0.98
CA ILE A 279 -7.27 5.30 -1.96
C ILE A 279 -6.12 6.05 -1.32
N ILE A 280 -4.92 5.46 -1.34
CA ILE A 280 -3.66 6.12 -0.98
C ILE A 280 -2.77 6.13 -2.21
N GLY A 281 -2.60 7.30 -2.82
CA GLY A 281 -1.76 7.47 -4.01
C GLY A 281 -0.32 7.79 -3.69
N PHE A 282 0.53 7.71 -4.70
CA PHE A 282 1.93 8.15 -4.72
C PHE A 282 2.92 7.36 -3.85
N ILE A 283 2.52 6.65 -2.80
CA ILE A 283 3.44 5.92 -1.92
C ILE A 283 4.24 4.89 -2.72
N GLY A 284 3.58 4.13 -3.58
CA GLY A 284 4.21 3.12 -4.44
C GLY A 284 5.18 3.69 -5.48
N LEU A 285 5.02 4.97 -5.84
CA LEU A 285 5.90 5.65 -6.77
C LEU A 285 7.08 6.32 -6.05
N VAL A 286 6.78 7.10 -5.02
CA VAL A 286 7.73 8.03 -4.39
C VAL A 286 8.72 7.28 -3.50
N VAL A 287 8.26 6.33 -2.69
CA VAL A 287 9.13 5.63 -1.72
C VAL A 287 10.25 4.83 -2.42
N PRO A 288 9.97 3.99 -3.43
CA PRO A 288 11.05 3.29 -4.15
C PRO A 288 11.98 4.24 -4.90
N HIS A 289 11.47 5.37 -5.40
CA HIS A 289 12.27 6.37 -6.09
C HIS A 289 13.24 7.05 -5.13
N ILE A 290 12.76 7.55 -3.98
CA ILE A 290 13.61 8.19 -2.96
C ILE A 290 14.70 7.22 -2.49
N LEU A 291 14.36 5.95 -2.22
CA LEU A 291 15.34 4.96 -1.79
C LEU A 291 16.44 4.72 -2.84
N ARG A 292 16.10 4.67 -4.12
CA ARG A 292 17.10 4.50 -5.19
C ARG A 292 18.01 5.71 -5.37
N VAL A 293 17.50 6.92 -5.17
CA VAL A 293 18.30 8.14 -5.27
C VAL A 293 19.23 8.30 -4.06
N SER A 294 18.81 7.78 -2.89
CA SER A 294 19.59 7.88 -1.64
C SER A 294 20.66 6.79 -1.47
N THR A 295 20.58 5.68 -2.23
CA THR A 295 21.54 4.56 -2.20
C THR A 295 22.56 4.65 -3.32
#